data_b5b995c6c6719b19cf85aca696603f15
#
_entry.id   b5b995c6c6719b19cf85aca696603f15
#
_cell.length_a   1.000
_cell.length_b   1.000
_cell.length_c   1.000
_cell.angle_alpha   90.00
_cell.angle_beta   90.00
_cell.angle_gamma   90.00
#
_symmetry.space_group_name_H-M   'P 1'
#
loop_
_entity.id
_entity.type
_entity.pdbx_description
1 polymer ?
#
loop_
_entity_poly.entity_id
_entity_poly.type
_entity_poly.pdbx_seq_one_letter_code
_entity_poly.pdbx_strand_id
1 'polypeptide(L)'
;MNKYNITIFEDKHRTQVIDLWEKCNLIKSWNDPNKDIDRKLKVNDSLFLIVEFNKVIIGSAMIGYDGHRGSLYYLAVDPKHQRKGVGGMLMKEIEKRLIEVGCPKINIFIRNSN
;
A
#
# COMPACT_ATOMS: atom_id res chain seq x y z
N MET A 1 6.34 -3.02 22.75
CA MET A 1 5.91 -4.06 21.82
C MET A 1 5.23 -3.42 20.62
N ASN A 2 5.63 -3.86 19.43
CA ASN A 2 5.09 -3.30 18.19
C ASN A 2 3.69 -3.87 17.91
N LYS A 3 2.70 -2.99 17.81
CA LYS A 3 1.32 -3.41 17.57
C LYS A 3 0.89 -3.13 16.13
N TYR A 4 1.82 -2.86 15.26
CA TYR A 4 1.52 -2.67 13.84
C TYR A 4 1.29 -4.02 13.20
N ASN A 5 0.20 -4.14 12.45
CA ASN A 5 -0.17 -5.38 11.81
C ASN A 5 -0.40 -5.14 10.31
N ILE A 6 0.34 -5.85 9.48
CA ILE A 6 0.19 -5.73 8.03
C ILE A 6 -0.75 -6.82 7.54
N THR A 7 -1.82 -6.43 6.85
CA THR A 7 -2.78 -7.36 6.29
C THR A 7 -3.12 -6.97 4.86
N ILE A 8 -3.91 -7.81 4.19
CA ILE A 8 -4.37 -7.53 2.84
C ILE A 8 -5.60 -6.63 2.90
N PHE A 9 -5.65 -5.64 2.01
CA PHE A 9 -6.79 -4.74 1.89
C PHE A 9 -8.06 -5.52 1.56
N GLU A 10 -9.15 -5.15 2.21
CA GLU A 10 -10.50 -5.62 1.86
C GLU A 10 -11.40 -4.40 1.68
N ASP A 11 -12.51 -4.58 0.98
CA ASP A 11 -13.38 -3.44 0.67
C ASP A 11 -13.88 -2.70 1.91
N LYS A 12 -14.01 -3.40 3.02
CA LYS A 12 -14.42 -2.76 4.29
C LYS A 12 -13.44 -1.70 4.78
N HIS A 13 -12.22 -1.70 4.24
CA HIS A 13 -11.17 -0.74 4.61
C HIS A 13 -11.17 0.51 3.73
N ARG A 14 -12.02 0.55 2.72
CA ARG A 14 -11.97 1.59 1.67
C ARG A 14 -12.00 3.02 2.22
N THR A 15 -12.96 3.31 3.08
CA THR A 15 -13.11 4.66 3.62
C THR A 15 -11.89 5.10 4.40
N GLN A 16 -11.36 4.24 5.27
CA GLN A 16 -10.19 4.57 6.06
C GLN A 16 -8.95 4.77 5.21
N VAL A 17 -8.80 3.94 4.16
CA VAL A 17 -7.65 4.05 3.27
C VAL A 17 -7.70 5.37 2.47
N ILE A 18 -8.87 5.74 1.98
CA ILE A 18 -9.00 6.99 1.25
C ILE A 18 -8.72 8.19 2.18
N ASP A 19 -9.22 8.13 3.41
CA ASP A 19 -8.92 9.17 4.41
C ASP A 19 -7.41 9.26 4.67
N LEU A 20 -6.74 8.12 4.78
CA LEU A 20 -5.29 8.09 4.93
C LEU A 20 -4.58 8.75 3.75
N TRP A 21 -5.01 8.42 2.53
CA TRP A 21 -4.42 9.00 1.34
C TRP A 21 -4.62 10.51 1.28
N GLU A 22 -5.75 11.02 1.75
CA GLU A 22 -5.98 12.46 1.84
C GLU A 22 -5.01 13.10 2.83
N LYS A 23 -4.83 12.49 4.00
CA LYS A 23 -3.88 13.00 4.99
C LYS A 23 -2.45 13.04 4.46
N CYS A 24 -2.11 12.10 3.59
CA CYS A 24 -0.78 12.00 3.01
C CYS A 24 -0.64 12.80 1.71
N ASN A 25 -1.69 13.53 1.33
CA ASN A 25 -1.69 14.38 0.14
C ASN A 25 -1.46 13.58 -1.14
N LEU A 26 -2.03 12.38 -1.21
CA LEU A 26 -1.88 11.50 -2.37
C LEU A 26 -3.07 11.55 -3.33
N ILE A 27 -4.13 12.27 -2.97
CA ILE A 27 -5.31 12.39 -3.82
C ILE A 27 -5.24 13.71 -4.57
N LYS A 28 -5.14 13.64 -5.88
CA LYS A 28 -5.03 14.79 -6.76
C LYS A 28 -6.27 14.89 -7.64
N SER A 29 -6.46 16.04 -8.27
CA SER A 29 -7.63 16.28 -9.11
C SER A 29 -7.73 15.32 -10.31
N TRP A 30 -6.60 14.73 -10.71
CA TRP A 30 -6.56 13.84 -11.88
C TRP A 30 -6.66 12.35 -11.55
N ASN A 31 -6.74 11.99 -10.28
CA ASN A 31 -6.91 10.58 -9.92
C ASN A 31 -8.18 10.38 -9.09
N ASP A 32 -8.78 9.22 -9.29
CA ASP A 32 -10.00 8.82 -8.57
C ASP A 32 -9.64 7.62 -7.70
N PRO A 33 -9.51 7.82 -6.38
CA PRO A 33 -9.09 6.73 -5.51
C PRO A 33 -10.06 5.54 -5.50
N ASN A 34 -11.36 5.79 -5.65
CA ASN A 34 -12.33 4.70 -5.70
C ASN A 34 -12.14 3.83 -6.94
N LYS A 35 -11.92 4.46 -8.09
CA LYS A 35 -11.68 3.71 -9.33
C LYS A 35 -10.36 2.96 -9.26
N ASP A 36 -9.34 3.55 -8.67
CA ASP A 36 -8.04 2.88 -8.50
C ASP A 36 -8.18 1.63 -7.63
N ILE A 37 -8.93 1.73 -6.54
CA ILE A 37 -9.19 0.60 -5.67
C ILE A 37 -10.00 -0.47 -6.42
N ASP A 38 -11.05 -0.06 -7.13
CA ASP A 38 -11.88 -0.99 -7.89
C ASP A 38 -11.05 -1.78 -8.91
N ARG A 39 -10.17 -1.09 -9.65
CA ARG A 39 -9.31 -1.74 -10.63
C ARG A 39 -8.36 -2.72 -9.96
N LYS A 40 -7.79 -2.33 -8.83
CA LYS A 40 -6.85 -3.20 -8.12
C LYS A 40 -7.54 -4.45 -7.59
N LEU A 41 -8.74 -4.30 -7.06
CA LEU A 41 -9.50 -5.45 -6.55
C LEU A 41 -9.82 -6.44 -7.67
N LYS A 42 -10.06 -5.96 -8.89
CA LYS A 42 -10.32 -6.84 -10.04
C LYS A 42 -9.11 -7.68 -10.42
N VAL A 43 -7.89 -7.18 -10.19
CA VAL A 43 -6.68 -7.94 -10.46
C VAL A 43 -6.60 -9.16 -9.52
N ASN A 44 -7.06 -8.99 -8.29
CA ASN A 44 -7.18 -10.08 -7.32
C ASN A 44 -5.85 -10.82 -7.09
N ASP A 45 -4.78 -10.08 -6.91
CA ASP A 45 -3.44 -10.65 -6.76
C ASP A 45 -2.93 -10.61 -5.31
N SER A 46 -3.74 -10.14 -4.37
CA SER A 46 -3.39 -10.01 -2.95
C SER A 46 -2.19 -9.07 -2.70
N LEU A 47 -1.96 -8.14 -3.62
CA LEU A 47 -0.83 -7.21 -3.54
C LEU A 47 -1.25 -5.79 -3.16
N PHE A 48 -2.31 -5.68 -2.36
CA PHE A 48 -2.73 -4.40 -1.80
C PHE A 48 -2.70 -4.57 -0.28
N LEU A 49 -1.73 -3.91 0.36
CA LEU A 49 -1.47 -4.09 1.79
C LEU A 49 -1.90 -2.88 2.59
N ILE A 50 -2.34 -3.13 3.81
CA ILE A 50 -2.63 -2.08 4.78
C ILE A 50 -1.91 -2.37 6.08
N VAL A 51 -1.67 -1.33 6.87
CA VAL A 51 -1.10 -1.46 8.20
C VAL A 51 -2.14 -0.96 9.20
N GLU A 52 -2.47 -1.80 10.17
CA GLU A 52 -3.39 -1.44 11.25
C GLU A 52 -2.64 -1.22 12.55
N PHE A 53 -3.08 -0.24 13.31
CA PHE A 53 -2.60 0.02 14.65
C PHE A 53 -3.82 0.33 15.51
N ASN A 54 -4.10 -0.53 16.49
CA ASN A 54 -5.29 -0.40 17.34
C ASN A 54 -6.57 -0.26 16.52
N LYS A 55 -6.71 -1.12 15.51
CA LYS A 55 -7.89 -1.19 14.62
C LYS A 55 -8.05 0.02 13.71
N VAL A 56 -7.06 0.89 13.65
CA VAL A 56 -7.07 2.05 12.75
C VAL A 56 -6.04 1.82 11.67
N ILE A 57 -6.40 2.09 10.43
CA ILE A 57 -5.49 1.94 9.30
C ILE A 57 -4.58 3.16 9.24
N ILE A 58 -3.28 2.93 9.40
CA ILE A 58 -2.28 4.00 9.44
C ILE A 58 -1.24 3.89 8.32
N GLY A 59 -1.34 2.87 7.49
CA GLY A 59 -0.42 2.73 6.37
C GLY A 59 -1.04 1.93 5.24
N SER A 60 -0.50 2.09 4.05
CA SER A 60 -0.95 1.36 2.87
C SER A 60 0.17 1.21 1.85
N ALA A 61 0.02 0.22 0.97
CA ALA A 61 0.88 0.05 -0.20
C ALA A 61 0.12 -0.74 -1.26
N MET A 62 0.00 -0.18 -2.44
CA MET A 62 -0.60 -0.88 -3.57
C MET A 62 0.52 -1.34 -4.49
N ILE A 63 0.66 -2.65 -4.64
CA ILE A 63 1.78 -3.26 -5.32
C ILE A 63 1.32 -3.86 -6.64
N GLY A 64 2.08 -3.66 -7.71
CA GLY A 64 1.82 -4.28 -8.99
C GLY A 64 2.99 -5.16 -9.40
N TYR A 65 2.70 -6.21 -10.15
CA TYR A 65 3.72 -7.09 -10.71
C TYR A 65 3.27 -7.48 -12.13
N ASP A 66 4.09 -7.14 -13.10
CA ASP A 66 3.75 -7.35 -14.52
C ASP A 66 4.40 -8.60 -15.11
N GLY A 67 5.00 -9.45 -14.28
CA GLY A 67 5.73 -10.64 -14.69
C GLY A 67 7.22 -10.41 -14.81
N HIS A 68 7.66 -9.16 -14.66
CA HIS A 68 9.06 -8.81 -14.77
C HIS A 68 9.48 -7.84 -13.65
N ARG A 69 8.74 -6.77 -13.44
CA ARG A 69 9.03 -5.74 -12.46
C ARG A 69 7.89 -5.57 -11.46
N GLY A 70 8.28 -5.29 -10.22
CA GLY A 70 7.33 -4.81 -9.23
C GLY A 70 7.18 -3.30 -9.32
N SER A 71 5.99 -2.80 -9.04
CA SER A 71 5.73 -1.38 -8.96
C SER A 71 4.97 -1.08 -7.69
N LEU A 72 5.08 0.15 -7.22
CA LEU A 72 4.52 0.56 -5.93
C LEU A 72 3.73 1.84 -6.09
N TYR A 73 2.47 1.79 -5.67
CA TYR A 73 1.56 2.92 -5.73
C TYR A 73 0.96 3.15 -4.35
N TYR A 74 0.58 4.39 -4.06
CA TYR A 74 -0.12 4.73 -2.83
C TYR A 74 0.59 4.22 -1.58
N LEU A 75 1.92 4.38 -1.55
CA LEU A 75 2.68 4.12 -0.34
C LEU A 75 2.41 5.27 0.63
N ALA A 76 1.80 4.96 1.75
CA ALA A 76 1.40 5.98 2.70
C ALA A 76 1.61 5.50 4.13
N VAL A 77 2.02 6.42 4.98
CA VAL A 77 2.07 6.23 6.43
C VAL A 77 1.48 7.48 7.06
N ASP A 78 0.49 7.30 7.95
CA ASP A 78 -0.13 8.43 8.65
C ASP A 78 0.97 9.28 9.28
N PRO A 79 0.91 10.61 9.13
CA PRO A 79 1.93 11.49 9.71
C PRO A 79 2.21 11.26 11.19
N LYS A 80 1.21 10.84 11.96
CA LYS A 80 1.38 10.55 13.39
C LYS A 80 2.23 9.31 13.63
N HIS A 81 2.41 8.46 12.63
CA HIS A 81 3.15 7.20 12.76
C HIS A 81 4.43 7.17 11.94
N GLN A 82 4.77 8.26 11.27
CA GLN A 82 6.03 8.37 10.55
C GLN A 82 7.20 8.39 11.51
N ARG A 83 8.36 7.97 11.03
CA ARG A 83 9.61 7.88 11.80
C ARG A 83 9.55 6.85 12.93
N LYS A 84 8.65 5.87 12.81
CA LYS A 84 8.55 4.77 13.78
C LYS A 84 8.86 3.43 13.15
N GLY A 85 9.45 3.43 11.95
CA GLY A 85 9.85 2.22 11.26
C GLY A 85 8.75 1.54 10.47
N VAL A 86 7.56 2.13 10.36
CA VAL A 86 6.44 1.52 9.64
C VAL A 86 6.77 1.37 8.15
N GLY A 87 7.35 2.41 7.55
CA GLY A 87 7.74 2.37 6.14
C GLY A 87 8.70 1.24 5.83
N GLY A 88 9.71 1.06 6.68
CA GLY A 88 10.67 -0.02 6.52
C GLY A 88 10.03 -1.39 6.68
N MET A 89 9.11 -1.52 7.62
CA MET A 89 8.38 -2.76 7.84
C MET A 89 7.53 -3.10 6.60
N LEU A 90 6.86 -2.09 6.04
CA LEU A 90 6.09 -2.26 4.80
C LEU A 90 6.98 -2.69 3.65
N MET A 91 8.12 -2.04 3.48
CA MET A 91 9.05 -2.37 2.38
C MET A 91 9.52 -3.81 2.47
N LYS A 92 9.82 -4.31 3.66
CA LYS A 92 10.21 -5.71 3.83
C LYS A 92 9.08 -6.66 3.43
N GLU A 93 7.87 -6.33 3.80
CA GLU A 93 6.72 -7.17 3.43
C GLU A 93 6.46 -7.11 1.92
N ILE A 94 6.61 -5.96 1.31
CA ILE A 94 6.46 -5.79 -0.14
C ILE A 94 7.46 -6.67 -0.88
N GLU A 95 8.73 -6.64 -0.47
CA GLU A 95 9.77 -7.46 -1.08
C GLU A 95 9.45 -8.94 -0.94
N LYS A 96 9.02 -9.36 0.25
CA LYS A 96 8.63 -10.74 0.50
C LYS A 96 7.51 -11.19 -0.43
N ARG A 97 6.48 -10.35 -0.57
CA ARG A 97 5.32 -10.67 -1.42
C ARG A 97 5.70 -10.76 -2.89
N LEU A 98 6.57 -9.86 -3.34
CA LEU A 98 7.04 -9.90 -4.72
C LEU A 98 7.86 -11.15 -5.01
N ILE A 99 8.72 -11.55 -4.07
CA ILE A 99 9.47 -12.79 -4.21
C ILE A 99 8.52 -13.99 -4.30
N GLU A 100 7.47 -13.99 -3.48
CA GLU A 100 6.50 -15.09 -3.47
C GLU A 100 5.75 -15.24 -4.79
N VAL A 101 5.50 -14.14 -5.50
CA VAL A 101 4.84 -14.23 -6.81
C VAL A 101 5.83 -14.45 -7.95
N GLY A 102 7.11 -14.64 -7.63
CA GLY A 102 8.11 -14.99 -8.63
C GLY A 102 8.79 -13.82 -9.30
N CYS A 103 8.80 -12.66 -8.68
CA CYS A 103 9.46 -11.49 -9.24
C CYS A 103 10.96 -11.77 -9.37
N PRO A 104 11.51 -11.85 -10.59
CA PRO A 104 12.91 -12.23 -10.77
C PRO A 104 13.90 -11.15 -10.32
N LYS A 105 13.42 -9.94 -10.20
CA LYS A 105 14.28 -8.82 -9.88
C LYS A 105 13.47 -7.79 -9.11
N ILE A 106 13.85 -7.56 -7.86
CA ILE A 106 13.15 -6.59 -7.02
C ILE A 106 13.66 -5.20 -7.39
N ASN A 107 13.06 -4.65 -8.41
CA ASN A 107 13.38 -3.33 -8.91
C ASN A 107 12.08 -2.53 -8.87
N ILE A 108 11.75 -2.06 -7.66
CA ILE A 108 10.46 -1.44 -7.42
C ILE A 108 10.46 -0.03 -7.97
N PHE A 109 9.51 0.22 -8.84
CA PHE A 109 9.29 1.53 -9.41
C PHE A 109 8.24 2.25 -8.58
N ILE A 110 8.68 3.24 -7.80
CA ILE A 110 7.79 3.98 -6.91
C ILE A 110 7.13 5.11 -7.69
N ARG A 111 5.81 5.07 -7.76
CA ARG A 111 5.05 6.14 -8.39
C ARG A 111 4.73 7.19 -7.34
N ASN A 112 5.28 8.35 -7.53
CA ASN A 112 5.06 9.47 -6.62
C ASN A 112 4.17 10.50 -7.32
N SER A 113 3.05 10.82 -6.69
CA SER A 113 2.07 11.73 -7.27
C SER A 113 2.34 13.20 -6.95
N ASN A 114 3.41 13.49 -6.27
CA ASN A 114 3.77 14.89 -5.99
C ASN A 114 4.27 15.61 -7.22
#